data_eba995c40ddf49bf4cd0b030e479da0f
#
_entry.id   eba995c40ddf49bf4cd0b030e479da0f
#
_cell.length_a   1.000
_cell.length_b   1.000
_cell.length_c   1.000
_cell.angle_alpha   90.00
_cell.angle_beta   90.00
_cell.angle_gamma   90.00
#
_symmetry.space_group_name_H-M   'P 1'
#
loop_
_entity.id
_entity.type
_entity.pdbx_description
1 polymer ?
#
loop_
_entity_poly.entity_id
_entity_poly.type
_entity_poly.pdbx_seq_one_letter_code
_entity_poly.pdbx_strand_id
1 'polypeptide(L)' 'MRTIEVLGSGCPNCHRLAANAREAVMMAGVEAEVRHVTDPREIVGRGVMSTPGLVIDGRVVSTGRIPSAGDIAMWLSEEG' A
#
# COMPACT_ATOMS: atom_id res chain seq x y z
N MET A 1 11.58 -11.07 -0.60
CA MET A 1 10.72 -10.25 0.27
C MET A 1 9.87 -9.32 -0.60
N ARG A 2 8.61 -9.18 -0.26
CA ARG A 2 7.70 -8.32 -1.02
C ARG A 2 7.76 -6.90 -0.50
N THR A 3 7.42 -5.93 -1.35
CA THR A 3 7.44 -4.53 -0.98
C THR A 3 6.05 -3.94 -1.16
N ILE A 4 5.55 -3.30 -0.12
CA ILE A 4 4.28 -2.58 -0.13
C ILE A 4 4.59 -1.11 0.14
N GLU A 5 4.10 -0.23 -0.73
CA GLU A 5 4.32 1.20 -0.56
C GLU A 5 2.97 1.90 -0.37
N VAL A 6 2.88 2.68 0.70
CA VAL A 6 1.72 3.54 0.96
C VAL A 6 2.12 4.96 0.58
N LEU A 7 1.47 5.49 -0.45
CA LEU A 7 1.81 6.79 -1.02
C LEU A 7 0.87 7.85 -0.50
N GLY A 8 1.43 8.86 0.14
CA GLY A 8 0.63 9.96 0.66
C GLY A 8 1.43 10.85 1.59
N SER A 9 0.88 12.01 1.90
CA SER A 9 1.57 13.05 2.66
C SER A 9 1.53 12.86 4.19
N GLY A 10 1.16 11.68 4.68
CA GLY A 10 1.09 11.41 6.12
C GLY A 10 -0.24 11.77 6.75
N CYS A 11 -1.30 11.90 5.97
CA CYS A 11 -2.65 12.19 6.48
C CYS A 11 -3.21 11.00 7.27
N PRO A 12 -4.26 11.19 8.06
CA PRO A 12 -4.87 10.08 8.81
C PRO A 12 -5.25 8.88 7.96
N ASN A 13 -5.73 9.12 6.74
CA ASN A 13 -6.08 8.03 5.83
C ASN A 13 -4.86 7.24 5.37
N CYS A 14 -3.73 7.92 5.19
CA CYS A 14 -2.48 7.26 4.83
C CYS A 14 -2.00 6.35 5.97
N HIS A 15 -2.12 6.81 7.21
CA HIS A 15 -1.76 6.00 8.38
C HIS A 15 -2.68 4.80 8.54
N ARG A 16 -3.97 4.99 8.28
CA ARG A 16 -4.94 3.89 8.33
C ARG A 16 -4.62 2.84 7.27
N LEU A 17 -4.29 3.28 6.07
CA LEU A 17 -3.92 2.36 4.99
C LEU A 17 -2.66 1.59 5.35
N ALA A 18 -1.67 2.25 5.93
CA ALA A 18 -0.43 1.59 6.34
C ALA A 18 -0.71 0.54 7.41
N ALA A 19 -1.59 0.83 8.38
CA ALA A 19 -1.98 -0.13 9.40
C ALA A 19 -2.67 -1.35 8.79
N ASN A 20 -3.58 -1.10 7.84
CA ASN A 20 -4.27 -2.18 7.14
C ASN A 20 -3.29 -3.04 6.34
N ALA A 21 -2.30 -2.42 5.72
CA ALA A 21 -1.28 -3.14 4.97
C ALA A 21 -0.44 -4.05 5.87
N ARG A 22 -0.06 -3.57 7.05
CA ARG A 22 0.69 -4.37 8.01
C ARG A 22 -0.13 -5.56 8.50
N GLU A 23 -1.40 -5.34 8.78
CA GLU A 23 -2.29 -6.41 9.19
C GLU A 23 -2.46 -7.44 8.07
N ALA A 24 -2.57 -6.98 6.83
CA ALA A 24 -2.69 -7.85 5.68
C ALA A 24 -1.47 -8.76 5.50
N VAL A 25 -0.28 -8.23 5.75
CA VAL A 25 0.96 -9.02 5.70
C VAL A 25 0.90 -10.16 6.70
N MET A 26 0.42 -9.88 7.90
CA MET A 26 0.26 -10.91 8.92
C MET A 26 -0.79 -11.96 8.53
N MET A 27 -1.91 -11.49 7.98
CA MET A 27 -2.99 -12.39 7.55
C MET A 27 -2.55 -13.32 6.42
N ALA A 28 -1.79 -12.78 5.48
CA ALA A 28 -1.33 -13.54 4.31
C ALA A 28 -0.14 -14.45 4.65
N GLY A 29 0.52 -14.22 5.77
CA GLY A 29 1.69 -15.00 6.16
C GLY A 29 2.89 -14.84 5.25
N VAL A 30 3.04 -13.67 4.63
CA VAL A 30 4.14 -13.38 3.71
C VAL A 30 5.17 -12.47 4.37
N GLU A 31 6.39 -12.51 3.86
CA GLU A 31 7.42 -11.56 4.27
C GLU A 31 7.32 -10.34 3.37
N ALA A 32 7.11 -9.18 3.96
CA ALA A 32 6.97 -7.94 3.21
C ALA A 32 7.45 -6.76 4.02
N GLU A 33 7.95 -5.74 3.31
CA GLU A 33 8.30 -4.46 3.89
C GLU A 33 7.18 -3.48 3.54
N VAL A 34 6.66 -2.78 4.54
CA VAL A 34 5.66 -1.73 4.33
C VAL A 34 6.37 -0.39 4.44
N ARG A 35 6.42 0.35 3.35
CA ARG A 35 7.05 1.66 3.27
C ARG A 35 6.02 2.75 3.14
N HIS A 36 6.29 3.89 3.73
CA HIS A 36 5.45 5.08 3.59
C HIS A 36 6.20 6.09 2.72
N VAL A 37 5.68 6.35 1.53
CA VAL A 37 6.29 7.28 0.59
C VAL A 37 5.54 8.60 0.63
N THR A 38 6.21 9.65 1.07
CA THR A 38 5.58 10.95 1.30
C THR A 38 6.01 12.03 0.31
N ASP A 39 7.07 11.79 -0.48
CA ASP A 39 7.55 12.76 -1.45
C ASP A 39 6.57 12.87 -2.64
N PRO A 40 5.98 14.05 -2.88
CA PRO A 40 5.04 14.23 -3.99
C PRO A 40 5.60 13.83 -5.35
N ARG A 41 6.90 14.03 -5.56
CA ARG A 41 7.52 13.68 -6.84
C ARG A 41 7.57 12.18 -7.05
N GLU A 42 7.83 11.42 -5.99
CA GLU A 42 7.82 9.98 -6.07
C GLU A 42 6.41 9.44 -6.26
N ILE A 43 5.43 10.05 -5.59
CA ILE A 43 4.02 9.67 -5.73
C ILE A 43 3.57 9.83 -7.19
N VAL A 44 3.85 10.98 -7.77
CA VAL A 44 3.51 11.25 -9.18
C VAL A 44 4.29 10.32 -10.10
N GLY A 45 5.55 10.05 -9.76
CA GLY A 45 6.38 9.15 -10.54
C GLY A 45 5.87 7.71 -10.59
N ARG A 46 5.08 7.29 -9.60
CA ARG A 46 4.42 5.98 -9.58
C ARG A 46 3.11 5.98 -10.38
N GLY A 47 2.70 7.13 -10.93
CA GLY A 47 1.44 7.24 -11.65
C GLY A 47 0.23 7.42 -10.75
N VAL A 48 0.43 7.78 -9.49
CA VAL A 48 -0.66 7.95 -8.52
C VAL A 48 -1.07 9.42 -8.48
N MET A 49 -2.31 9.70 -8.86
CA MET A 49 -2.85 11.05 -8.87
C MET A 49 -3.75 11.34 -7.67
N SER A 50 -4.24 10.31 -7.01
CA SER A 50 -5.10 10.44 -5.83
C SER A 50 -4.49 9.69 -4.66
N THR A 51 -4.35 10.35 -3.51
CA THR A 51 -3.80 9.72 -2.32
C THR A 51 -4.92 9.44 -1.30
N PRO A 52 -4.76 8.41 -0.47
CA PRO A 52 -3.60 7.52 -0.42
C PRO A 52 -3.57 6.52 -1.57
N GLY A 53 -2.37 6.13 -1.99
CA GLY A 53 -2.18 5.11 -3.00
C GLY A 53 -1.50 3.89 -2.41
N LEU A 54 -1.79 2.72 -2.96
CA LEU A 54 -1.17 1.47 -2.53
C LEU A 54 -0.47 0.80 -3.69
N VAL A 55 0.80 0.49 -3.49
CA VAL A 55 1.64 -0.16 -4.50
C VAL A 55 2.16 -1.46 -3.91
N ILE A 56 2.01 -2.56 -4.64
CA ILE A 56 2.55 -3.86 -4.25
C ILE A 56 3.52 -4.32 -5.32
N ASP A 57 4.77 -4.51 -4.91
CA ASP A 57 5.85 -4.96 -5.81
C ASP A 57 5.96 -4.11 -7.08
N GLY A 58 5.82 -2.79 -6.93
CA GLY A 58 5.95 -1.85 -8.05
C GLY A 58 4.68 -1.65 -8.85
N ARG A 59 3.60 -2.34 -8.51
CA ARG A 59 2.33 -2.25 -9.21
C ARG A 59 1.31 -1.48 -8.37
N VAL A 60 0.70 -0.45 -8.94
CA VAL A 60 -0.36 0.32 -8.27
C VAL A 60 -1.64 -0.51 -8.24
N VAL A 61 -2.11 -0.85 -7.06
CA VAL A 61 -3.31 -1.67 -6.88
C VAL A 61 -4.52 -0.87 -6.40
N SER A 62 -4.30 0.32 -5.84
CA SER A 62 -5.39 1.16 -5.35
C SER A 62 -4.95 2.62 -5.30
N THR A 63 -5.86 3.53 -5.63
CA THR A 63 -5.62 4.97 -5.51
C THR A 63 -6.88 5.64 -4.97
N GLY A 64 -6.69 6.61 -4.07
CA GLY A 64 -7.78 7.40 -3.52
C GLY A 64 -8.74 6.64 -2.62
N ARG A 65 -8.36 5.43 -2.20
CA ARG A 65 -9.19 4.57 -1.37
C ARG A 65 -8.37 3.99 -0.23
N ILE A 66 -9.08 3.44 0.76
CA ILE A 66 -8.46 2.76 1.89
C ILE A 66 -8.95 1.31 1.88
N PRO A 67 -8.31 0.43 1.09
CA PRO A 67 -8.69 -0.98 1.08
C PRO A 67 -8.53 -1.58 2.47
N SER A 68 -9.39 -2.56 2.76
CA SER A 68 -9.32 -3.28 4.03
C SER A 68 -8.12 -4.20 4.06
N ALA A 69 -7.74 -4.64 5.28
CA ALA A 69 -6.68 -5.63 5.43
C ALA A 69 -7.01 -6.90 4.65
N GLY A 70 -8.28 -7.32 4.63
CA GLY A 70 -8.72 -8.50 3.88
C GLY A 70 -8.51 -8.35 2.38
N ASP A 71 -8.83 -7.17 1.82
CA ASP A 71 -8.62 -6.90 0.41
C ASP A 71 -7.14 -6.96 0.05
N ILE A 72 -6.31 -6.33 0.87
CA ILE A 72 -4.87 -6.29 0.63
C ILE A 72 -4.28 -7.69 0.74
N ALA A 73 -4.71 -8.46 1.74
CA ALA A 73 -4.25 -9.84 1.92
C ALA A 73 -4.58 -10.69 0.70
N MET A 74 -5.76 -10.50 0.12
CA MET A 74 -6.17 -11.21 -1.08
C MET A 74 -5.25 -10.86 -2.26
N TRP A 75 -4.94 -9.59 -2.45
CA TRP A 75 -4.01 -9.16 -3.50
C TRP A 75 -2.62 -9.74 -3.30
N LEU A 76 -2.14 -9.79 -2.06
CA LEU A 76 -0.85 -10.40 -1.77
C LEU A 76 -0.84 -11.88 -2.14
N SER A 77 -1.93 -12.58 -1.88
CA SER A 77 -2.05 -14.00 -2.23
C SER A 77 -2.10 -14.21 -3.75
N GLU A 78 -2.79 -13.33 -4.47
CA GLU A 78 -2.90 -13.43 -5.93
C GLU A 78 -1.57 -13.16 -6.61
N GLU A 79 -0.79 -12.24 -6.09
CA GLU A 79 0.51 -11.87 -6.66
C GLU A 79 1.58 -12.92 -6.38
N GLY A 80 1.34 -13.73 -5.37
CA GLY A 80 2.28 -14.77 -4.99
C GLY A 80 2.35 -15.87 -5.97
#